data_67e3db2e92ce09a1f1bd054e21f1cb17
#
_entry.id   67e3db2e92ce09a1f1bd054e21f1cb17
#
_cell.length_a   1.000
_cell.length_b   1.000
_cell.length_c   1.000
_cell.angle_alpha   90.00
_cell.angle_beta   90.00
_cell.angle_gamma   90.00
#
_symmetry.space_group_name_H-M   'P 1'
#
loop_
_entity.id
_entity.type
_entity.pdbx_description
1 polymer ?
#
loop_
_entity_poly.entity_id
_entity_poly.type
_entity_poly.pdbx_seq_one_letter_code
_entity_poly.pdbx_strand_id
1 'polypeptide(L)'
;MSEKIKSRATKDEAARVFRRYARLGLDRRLLKPFEVYNVIYGVSISEESALKLLAVYDTVRLLALTDPEALDALRAVYFFDRGRTPAKNQIGQRVLRHAQEKYCDERTVYRRLKAAKELYYHLLGK
;
A
#
# COMPACT_ATOMS: atom_id res chain seq x y z
N MET A 1 -17.01 -4.15 20.69
CA MET A 1 -16.98 -5.27 19.72
C MET A 1 -16.93 -4.77 18.30
N SER A 2 -17.87 -3.94 17.90
CA SER A 2 -17.92 -3.39 16.55
C SER A 2 -16.69 -2.54 16.20
N GLU A 3 -16.15 -1.80 17.14
CA GLU A 3 -14.95 -0.99 16.91
C GLU A 3 -13.72 -1.85 16.61
N LYS A 4 -13.58 -2.96 17.33
CA LYS A 4 -12.48 -3.88 17.12
C LYS A 4 -12.55 -4.52 15.73
N ILE A 5 -13.78 -4.89 15.32
CA ILE A 5 -14.01 -5.48 14.00
C ILE A 5 -13.74 -4.45 12.91
N LYS A 6 -14.20 -3.22 13.08
CA LYS A 6 -13.95 -2.12 12.14
C LYS A 6 -12.45 -1.86 11.98
N SER A 7 -11.69 -1.86 13.08
CA SER A 7 -10.26 -1.63 13.05
C SER A 7 -9.55 -2.71 12.24
N ARG A 8 -9.92 -3.99 12.42
CA ARG A 8 -9.35 -5.09 11.63
C ARG A 8 -9.71 -4.98 10.16
N ALA A 9 -10.98 -4.73 9.87
CA ALA A 9 -11.46 -4.56 8.51
C ALA A 9 -10.74 -3.42 7.81
N THR A 10 -10.50 -2.32 8.53
CA THR A 10 -9.80 -1.16 7.99
C THR A 10 -8.36 -1.50 7.63
N LYS A 11 -7.65 -2.24 8.49
CA LYS A 11 -6.26 -2.63 8.21
C LYS A 11 -6.18 -3.56 7.01
N ASP A 12 -7.10 -4.53 6.93
CA ASP A 12 -7.16 -5.46 5.80
C ASP A 12 -7.52 -4.73 4.52
N GLU A 13 -8.36 -3.71 4.61
CA GLU A 13 -8.75 -2.90 3.46
C GLU A 13 -7.55 -2.17 2.86
N ALA A 14 -6.73 -1.52 3.68
CA ALA A 14 -5.54 -0.82 3.19
C ALA A 14 -4.62 -1.80 2.43
N ALA A 15 -4.37 -2.96 3.01
CA ALA A 15 -3.52 -3.97 2.38
C ALA A 15 -4.09 -4.42 1.03
N ARG A 16 -5.41 -4.62 0.95
CA ARG A 16 -6.07 -5.00 -0.30
C ARG A 16 -5.93 -3.91 -1.37
N VAL A 17 -6.11 -2.67 -0.99
CA VAL A 17 -5.99 -1.55 -1.94
C VAL A 17 -4.55 -1.40 -2.40
N PHE A 18 -3.57 -1.54 -1.51
CA PHE A 18 -2.16 -1.51 -1.88
C PHE A 18 -1.84 -2.60 -2.90
N ARG A 19 -2.30 -3.82 -2.68
CA ARG A 19 -2.06 -4.93 -3.61
C ARG A 19 -2.74 -4.70 -4.95
N ARG A 20 -3.96 -4.16 -4.94
CA ARG A 20 -4.67 -3.83 -6.18
C ARG A 20 -3.94 -2.76 -6.97
N TYR A 21 -3.43 -1.74 -6.30
CA TYR A 21 -2.61 -0.69 -6.91
C TYR A 21 -1.42 -1.30 -7.66
N ALA A 22 -0.72 -2.22 -7.01
CA ALA A 22 0.42 -2.90 -7.62
C ALA A 22 0.00 -3.79 -8.79
N ARG A 23 -1.12 -4.51 -8.68
CA ARG A 23 -1.61 -5.37 -9.76
C ARG A 23 -1.96 -4.58 -11.01
N LEU A 24 -2.38 -3.33 -10.86
CA LEU A 24 -2.66 -2.45 -11.99
C LEU A 24 -1.38 -1.87 -12.59
N GLY A 25 -0.23 -2.19 -12.03
CA GLY A 25 1.06 -1.71 -12.52
C GLY A 25 1.38 -0.27 -12.18
N LEU A 26 0.62 0.34 -11.27
CA LEU A 26 0.77 1.75 -10.93
C LEU A 26 2.02 2.04 -10.11
N ASP A 27 2.66 1.00 -9.55
CA ASP A 27 3.88 1.11 -8.75
C ASP A 27 5.16 0.98 -9.57
N ARG A 28 5.06 0.56 -10.84
CA ARG A 28 6.24 0.16 -11.64
C ARG A 28 7.15 1.31 -12.00
N ARG A 29 6.60 2.49 -12.18
CA ARG A 29 7.36 3.67 -12.58
C ARG A 29 6.66 4.90 -12.07
N LEU A 30 7.36 6.02 -12.11
CA LEU A 30 6.77 7.29 -11.74
C LEU A 30 5.80 7.74 -12.81
N LEU A 31 4.52 7.68 -12.50
CA LEU A 31 3.46 8.09 -13.40
C LEU A 31 3.01 9.51 -13.09
N LYS A 32 2.62 10.24 -14.13
CA LYS A 32 2.00 11.54 -13.97
C LYS A 32 0.56 11.37 -13.49
N PRO A 33 0.00 12.36 -12.78
CA PRO A 33 -1.38 12.23 -12.27
C PRO A 33 -2.39 11.82 -13.32
N PHE A 34 -2.35 12.40 -14.52
CA PHE A 34 -3.32 12.06 -15.54
C PHE A 34 -3.18 10.62 -16.04
N GLU A 35 -1.95 10.09 -16.06
CA GLU A 35 -1.73 8.70 -16.43
C GLU A 35 -2.37 7.75 -15.42
N VAL A 36 -2.23 8.08 -14.13
CA VAL A 36 -2.85 7.31 -13.05
C VAL A 36 -4.38 7.37 -13.17
N TYR A 37 -4.93 8.56 -13.41
CA TYR A 37 -6.36 8.71 -13.62
C TYR A 37 -6.84 7.85 -14.79
N ASN A 38 -6.14 7.89 -15.92
CA ASN A 38 -6.53 7.12 -17.09
C ASN A 38 -6.55 5.61 -16.81
N VAL A 39 -5.54 5.10 -16.10
CA VAL A 39 -5.53 3.68 -15.73
C VAL A 39 -6.69 3.35 -14.80
N ILE A 40 -6.87 4.12 -13.74
CA ILE A 40 -7.87 3.86 -12.71
C ILE A 40 -9.28 3.87 -13.31
N TYR A 41 -9.62 4.92 -14.05
CA TYR A 41 -10.96 5.04 -14.61
C TYR A 41 -11.17 4.16 -15.84
N GLY A 42 -10.09 3.70 -16.45
CA GLY A 42 -10.16 2.76 -17.57
C GLY A 42 -10.52 1.33 -17.19
N VAL A 43 -10.42 0.95 -15.93
CA VAL A 43 -10.71 -0.42 -15.49
C VAL A 43 -12.15 -0.59 -14.98
N SER A 44 -13.02 0.36 -15.23
CA SER A 44 -14.48 0.29 -14.93
C SER A 44 -14.77 -0.06 -13.48
N ILE A 45 -14.09 0.61 -12.55
CA ILE A 45 -14.32 0.41 -11.12
C ILE A 45 -15.28 1.47 -10.59
N SER A 46 -15.82 1.25 -9.39
CA SER A 46 -16.67 2.22 -8.73
C SER A 46 -15.88 3.48 -8.38
N GLU A 47 -16.59 4.59 -8.19
CA GLU A 47 -15.97 5.84 -7.77
C GLU A 47 -15.26 5.70 -6.43
N GLU A 48 -15.86 4.95 -5.50
CA GLU A 48 -15.25 4.69 -4.20
C GLU A 48 -13.90 3.97 -4.35
N SER A 49 -13.85 2.94 -5.20
CA SER A 49 -12.59 2.23 -5.46
C SER A 49 -11.57 3.13 -6.13
N ALA A 50 -12.01 3.98 -7.04
CA ALA A 50 -11.12 4.94 -7.70
C ALA A 50 -10.49 5.89 -6.70
N LEU A 51 -11.28 6.44 -5.78
CA LEU A 51 -10.77 7.34 -4.75
C LEU A 51 -9.76 6.65 -3.84
N LYS A 52 -9.99 5.38 -3.52
CA LYS A 52 -9.04 4.60 -2.71
C LYS A 52 -7.71 4.41 -3.44
N LEU A 53 -7.75 4.08 -4.72
CA LEU A 53 -6.52 3.93 -5.51
C LEU A 53 -5.77 5.25 -5.67
N LEU A 54 -6.50 6.35 -5.83
CA LEU A 54 -5.88 7.68 -5.88
C LEU A 54 -5.23 8.05 -4.55
N ALA A 55 -5.84 7.66 -3.43
CA ALA A 55 -5.26 7.86 -2.11
C ALA A 55 -3.95 7.08 -1.96
N VAL A 56 -3.84 5.89 -2.54
CA VAL A 56 -2.56 5.14 -2.57
C VAL A 56 -1.51 5.91 -3.37
N TYR A 57 -1.88 6.44 -4.51
CA TYR A 57 -0.97 7.24 -5.33
C TYR A 57 -0.43 8.44 -4.55
N ASP A 58 -1.31 9.17 -3.86
CA ASP A 58 -0.91 10.30 -3.04
C ASP A 58 -0.02 9.87 -1.87
N THR A 59 -0.33 8.71 -1.27
CA THR A 59 0.49 8.13 -0.21
C THR A 59 1.92 7.87 -0.70
N VAL A 60 2.05 7.24 -1.86
CA VAL A 60 3.36 6.94 -2.45
C VAL A 60 4.15 8.22 -2.70
N ARG A 61 3.52 9.22 -3.29
CA ARG A 61 4.18 10.50 -3.58
C ARG A 61 4.63 11.20 -2.31
N LEU A 62 3.78 11.23 -1.29
CA LEU A 62 4.10 11.91 -0.06
C LEU A 62 5.19 11.17 0.72
N LEU A 63 5.12 9.85 0.78
CA LEU A 63 6.16 9.05 1.43
C LEU A 63 7.52 9.23 0.75
N ALA A 64 7.53 9.32 -0.57
CA ALA A 64 8.79 9.54 -1.30
C ALA A 64 9.50 10.82 -0.83
N LEU A 65 8.74 11.82 -0.41
CA LEU A 65 9.28 13.09 0.06
C LEU A 65 9.54 13.13 1.57
N THR A 66 8.70 12.45 2.36
CA THR A 66 8.71 12.61 3.82
C THR A 66 9.28 11.42 4.56
N ASP A 67 9.12 10.21 4.01
CA ASP A 67 9.54 8.98 4.70
C ASP A 67 9.88 7.89 3.67
N PRO A 68 11.01 8.02 2.97
CA PRO A 68 11.39 7.05 1.94
C PRO A 68 11.53 5.62 2.47
N GLU A 69 11.87 5.46 3.73
CA GLU A 69 12.03 4.13 4.33
C GLU A 69 10.68 3.42 4.45
N ALA A 70 9.62 4.16 4.79
CA ALA A 70 8.27 3.60 4.81
C ALA A 70 7.82 3.22 3.40
N LEU A 71 8.17 4.02 2.40
CA LEU A 71 7.87 3.70 1.00
C LEU A 71 8.60 2.43 0.55
N ASP A 72 9.88 2.29 0.93
CA ASP A 72 10.63 1.08 0.60
C ASP A 72 9.99 -0.17 1.22
N ALA A 73 9.54 -0.06 2.47
CA ALA A 73 8.84 -1.16 3.13
C ALA A 73 7.53 -1.51 2.42
N LEU A 74 6.77 -0.49 2.04
CA LEU A 74 5.51 -0.67 1.31
C LEU A 74 5.75 -1.41 -0.01
N ARG A 75 6.75 -1.00 -0.76
CA ARG A 75 7.12 -1.63 -2.04
C ARG A 75 7.58 -3.07 -1.85
N ALA A 76 8.40 -3.31 -0.86
CA ALA A 76 8.96 -4.65 -0.62
C ALA A 76 7.87 -5.65 -0.21
N VAL A 77 6.88 -5.21 0.56
CA VAL A 77 5.89 -6.10 1.15
C VAL A 77 4.62 -6.19 0.32
N TYR A 78 4.06 -5.05 -0.10
CA TYR A 78 2.75 -5.03 -0.76
C TYR A 78 2.81 -4.82 -2.26
N PHE A 79 3.85 -4.19 -2.79
CA PHE A 79 3.98 -3.96 -4.23
C PHE A 79 4.86 -4.98 -4.92
N PHE A 80 5.30 -5.98 -4.19
CA PHE A 80 6.22 -6.98 -4.72
C PHE A 80 5.55 -7.94 -5.70
N ASP A 81 4.34 -8.36 -5.40
CA ASP A 81 3.70 -9.48 -6.08
C ASP A 81 2.63 -9.02 -7.06
N ARG A 82 3.02 -8.89 -8.30
CA ARG A 82 2.14 -8.41 -9.36
C ARG A 82 1.32 -9.54 -9.94
N GLY A 83 0.00 -9.37 -9.95
CA GLY A 83 -0.91 -10.32 -10.56
C GLY A 83 -1.30 -11.50 -9.70
N ARG A 84 -0.77 -11.61 -8.49
CA ARG A 84 -1.11 -12.69 -7.57
C ARG A 84 -1.46 -12.15 -6.19
N THR A 85 -2.47 -12.75 -5.58
CA THR A 85 -2.72 -12.51 -4.17
C THR A 85 -1.70 -13.32 -3.37
N PRO A 86 -0.89 -12.70 -2.53
CA PRO A 86 0.12 -13.44 -1.78
C PRO A 86 -0.53 -14.41 -0.81
N ALA A 87 0.09 -15.57 -0.63
CA ALA A 87 -0.33 -16.51 0.39
C ALA A 87 -0.19 -15.86 1.76
N LYS A 88 -0.96 -16.35 2.72
CA LYS A 88 -1.02 -15.78 4.07
C LYS A 88 0.36 -15.60 4.71
N ASN A 89 1.27 -16.54 4.45
CA ASN A 89 2.61 -16.54 5.04
C ASN A 89 3.60 -15.63 4.33
N GLN A 90 3.31 -15.23 3.10
CA GLN A 90 4.27 -14.49 2.28
C GLN A 90 4.50 -13.08 2.79
N ILE A 91 3.50 -12.45 3.40
CA ILE A 91 3.67 -11.12 3.98
C ILE A 91 4.74 -11.14 5.06
N GLY A 92 4.65 -12.09 6.00
CA GLY A 92 5.65 -12.23 7.05
C GLY A 92 7.04 -12.52 6.51
N GLN A 93 7.14 -13.36 5.48
CA GLN A 93 8.42 -13.69 4.86
C GLN A 93 9.03 -12.46 4.17
N ARG A 94 8.21 -11.64 3.53
CA ARG A 94 8.68 -10.41 2.89
C ARG A 94 9.15 -9.38 3.91
N VAL A 95 8.43 -9.28 5.03
CA VAL A 95 8.86 -8.42 6.14
C VAL A 95 10.22 -8.85 6.65
N LEU A 96 10.39 -10.16 6.90
CA LEU A 96 11.67 -10.71 7.38
C LEU A 96 12.80 -10.42 6.39
N ARG A 97 12.58 -10.68 5.12
CA ARG A 97 13.60 -10.44 4.09
C ARG A 97 13.98 -8.96 4.01
N HIS A 98 12.98 -8.09 4.02
CA HIS A 98 13.22 -6.65 3.96
C HIS A 98 14.01 -6.18 5.19
N ALA A 99 13.65 -6.69 6.37
CA ALA A 99 14.37 -6.37 7.60
C ALA A 99 15.84 -6.77 7.50
N GLN A 100 16.11 -7.98 6.98
CA GLN A 100 17.47 -8.45 6.79
C GLN A 100 18.25 -7.58 5.80
N GLU A 101 17.63 -7.21 4.70
CA GLU A 101 18.26 -6.36 3.68
C GLU A 101 18.58 -4.96 4.21
N LYS A 102 17.76 -4.44 5.12
CA LYS A 102 17.93 -3.10 5.68
C LYS A 102 18.65 -3.10 7.03
N TYR A 103 19.11 -4.25 7.48
CA TYR A 103 19.80 -4.39 8.77
C TYR A 103 18.99 -3.82 9.94
N CYS A 104 17.69 -4.09 9.93
CA CYS A 104 16.80 -3.69 11.03
C CYS A 104 15.95 -4.90 11.45
N ASP A 105 15.15 -4.73 12.50
CA ASP A 105 14.29 -5.81 12.96
C ASP A 105 12.92 -5.75 12.29
N GLU A 106 12.17 -6.85 12.40
CA GLU A 106 10.84 -6.95 11.81
C GLU A 106 9.89 -5.91 12.39
N ARG A 107 10.02 -5.60 13.67
CA ARG A 107 9.18 -4.61 14.34
C ARG A 107 9.31 -3.24 13.65
N THR A 108 10.52 -2.88 13.26
CA THR A 108 10.76 -1.63 12.54
C THR A 108 10.04 -1.62 11.20
N VAL A 109 10.09 -2.74 10.46
CA VAL A 109 9.38 -2.85 9.19
C VAL A 109 7.88 -2.72 9.38
N TYR A 110 7.30 -3.43 10.36
CA TYR A 110 5.87 -3.32 10.63
C TYR A 110 5.46 -1.91 11.03
N ARG A 111 6.30 -1.20 11.76
CA ARG A 111 6.04 0.20 12.15
C ARG A 111 6.00 1.09 10.91
N ARG A 112 6.90 0.88 9.96
CA ARG A 112 6.93 1.62 8.69
C ARG A 112 5.70 1.33 7.85
N LEU A 113 5.28 0.08 7.79
CA LEU A 113 4.05 -0.30 7.09
C LEU A 113 2.82 0.32 7.74
N LYS A 114 2.79 0.36 9.07
CA LYS A 114 1.70 1.00 9.80
C LYS A 114 1.64 2.49 9.48
N ALA A 115 2.79 3.17 9.44
CA ALA A 115 2.85 4.58 9.08
C ALA A 115 2.28 4.82 7.68
N ALA A 116 2.62 3.94 6.72
CA ALA A 116 2.08 4.05 5.36
C ALA A 116 0.56 3.89 5.35
N LYS A 117 0.03 2.92 6.10
CA LYS A 117 -1.42 2.71 6.19
C LYS A 117 -2.13 3.89 6.84
N GLU A 118 -1.56 4.44 7.90
CA GLU A 118 -2.13 5.60 8.57
C GLU A 118 -2.18 6.81 7.64
N LEU A 119 -1.12 7.05 6.88
CA LEU A 119 -1.11 8.13 5.91
C LEU A 119 -2.16 7.91 4.82
N TYR A 120 -2.29 6.69 4.33
CA TYR A 120 -3.32 6.34 3.36
C TYR A 120 -4.72 6.68 3.87
N TYR A 121 -5.03 6.28 5.11
CA TYR A 121 -6.34 6.58 5.68
C TYR A 121 -6.54 8.08 5.89
N HIS A 122 -5.50 8.77 6.29
CA HIS A 122 -5.57 10.23 6.44
C HIS A 122 -5.89 10.91 5.10
N LEU A 123 -5.21 10.51 4.04
CA LEU A 123 -5.41 11.07 2.71
C LEU A 123 -6.77 10.69 2.12
N LEU A 124 -7.30 9.54 2.50
CA LEU A 124 -8.63 9.11 2.08
C LEU A 124 -9.73 9.89 2.81
N GLY A 125 -9.41 10.63 3.85
CA GLY A 125 -10.38 11.42 4.60
C GLY A 125 -11.04 10.66 5.75
N LYS A 126 -10.38 9.67 6.26
CA LYS A 126 -10.94 8.84 7.34
C LYS A 126 -10.34 9.18 8.71
#